data_01088b10c567a550a20c448f05ed374e
#
_entry.id   01088b10c567a550a20c448f05ed374e
#
_cell.length_a   1.000
_cell.length_b   1.000
_cell.length_c   1.000
_cell.angle_alpha   90.00
_cell.angle_beta   90.00
_cell.angle_gamma   90.00
#
_symmetry.space_group_name_H-M   'P 1'
#
loop_
_entity.id
_entity.type
_entity.pdbx_description
1 polymer ?
#
loop_
_entity_poly.entity_id
_entity_poly.type
_entity_poly.pdbx_seq_one_letter_code
_entity_poly.pdbx_strand_id
1 'polypeptide(L)'
;ERAGQRSLSALVDISNYVMLELGRPSHVFDLDKIGGDIAVRWAREGETLELLNGQTVTLDPKVGVVVAGEQVESLAGIMGGEATSVTLDTQNIYLEAAFWWPQAIAGRARRFKFSSEASHRFERGVDYASIPEHIEFITRLIVDICGGQVGPIDDQIVNLPQRPPVRMRLARCHRVLGVPVTREQVATIFGSLGLDYSVEGDDFIVNPPSFRFDLEIEEDLIEEVARIYGFESIPDVPPMARAKMFSQPEVRRGAHALRRLTAAQDYQEVVNYSFVEADWERDFAGNDNPVRLVNPIASHLSVMRSSLIGGLVANIRHNANRKQSRVRLFELGRVFFRDASAEDGPLQVAGVRQPMKLAGAAWGPAVEEQWGVPTRHVDFFDVKMDVESLFGARGRRLRFEAAAHPALHPGRGARVMLDGKQVGWIGELHPRWAQQADLAHAPVVFELDVDALSEGELPQVRELSRQPVVVRDLALWVDEDVTVQSMLDTVAAAVKADAQLAVVQDARVFDVWRDKAQGSEPVAEKSLAFRFWLQDTEVTLDEARVADCLARIKEALVAAHGARQRG
;
A
#
# COMPACT_ATOMS: atom_id res chain seq x y z
N GLU A 1 -0.65 -0.23 39.29
CA GLU A 1 0.34 -0.78 38.33
C GLU A 1 -0.31 -1.81 37.38
N ARG A 2 -1.13 -2.77 37.90
CA ARG A 2 -1.77 -3.79 37.03
C ARG A 2 -2.66 -3.21 35.93
N ALA A 3 -3.20 -1.99 36.13
CA ALA A 3 -4.01 -1.28 35.15
C ALA A 3 -3.17 -0.32 34.27
N GLY A 4 -1.84 -0.40 34.30
CA GLY A 4 -0.94 0.41 33.50
C GLY A 4 -0.63 1.80 34.06
N GLN A 5 -1.10 2.13 35.29
CA GLN A 5 -0.79 3.39 35.94
C GLN A 5 0.51 3.31 36.74
N ARG A 6 1.29 4.38 36.75
CA ARG A 6 2.48 4.47 37.62
C ARG A 6 2.06 4.96 39.00
N SER A 7 2.53 4.31 40.05
CA SER A 7 2.40 4.81 41.43
C SER A 7 3.35 5.99 41.63
N LEU A 8 2.82 7.11 42.11
CA LEU A 8 3.58 8.36 42.32
C LEU A 8 3.47 8.84 43.78
N SER A 9 2.26 9.02 44.29
CA SER A 9 1.94 9.40 45.64
C SER A 9 0.58 8.87 46.03
N ALA A 10 0.26 8.80 47.31
CA ALA A 10 -1.06 8.33 47.77
C ALA A 10 -2.21 9.10 47.14
N LEU A 11 -2.12 10.43 47.03
CA LEU A 11 -3.16 11.25 46.43
C LEU A 11 -3.38 10.95 44.93
N VAL A 12 -2.29 10.85 44.17
CA VAL A 12 -2.36 10.52 42.75
C VAL A 12 -2.87 9.10 42.53
N ASP A 13 -2.43 8.15 43.34
CA ASP A 13 -2.84 6.75 43.24
C ASP A 13 -4.33 6.57 43.60
N ILE A 14 -4.85 7.29 44.61
CA ILE A 14 -6.28 7.34 44.93
C ILE A 14 -7.06 7.92 43.75
N SER A 15 -6.64 9.05 43.21
CA SER A 15 -7.29 9.67 42.04
C SER A 15 -7.34 8.69 40.85
N ASN A 16 -6.24 8.01 40.53
CA ASN A 16 -6.19 7.00 39.48
C ASN A 16 -7.08 5.79 39.79
N TYR A 17 -7.11 5.32 41.05
CA TYR A 17 -7.98 4.22 41.45
C TYR A 17 -9.46 4.57 41.26
N VAL A 18 -9.88 5.74 41.74
CA VAL A 18 -11.28 6.18 41.62
C VAL A 18 -11.67 6.41 40.14
N MET A 19 -10.77 6.96 39.34
CA MET A 19 -10.96 7.07 37.89
C MET A 19 -11.20 5.69 37.23
N LEU A 20 -10.43 4.67 37.60
CA LEU A 20 -10.59 3.32 37.06
C LEU A 20 -11.85 2.62 37.54
N GLU A 21 -12.26 2.86 38.80
CA GLU A 21 -13.45 2.28 39.41
C GLU A 21 -14.75 2.93 38.90
N LEU A 22 -14.81 4.25 38.88
CA LEU A 22 -16.02 5.01 38.55
C LEU A 22 -16.02 5.63 37.14
N GLY A 23 -14.93 5.49 36.38
CA GLY A 23 -14.84 6.00 35.00
C GLY A 23 -14.66 7.53 34.89
N ARG A 24 -14.60 8.28 35.99
CA ARG A 24 -14.43 9.72 35.99
C ARG A 24 -13.03 10.10 36.47
N PRO A 25 -12.25 10.86 35.66
CA PRO A 25 -11.04 11.49 36.14
C PRO A 25 -11.35 12.62 37.13
N SER A 26 -10.52 12.75 38.15
CA SER A 26 -10.51 13.87 39.09
C SER A 26 -9.13 14.50 39.10
N HIS A 27 -9.04 15.78 39.48
CA HIS A 27 -7.79 16.47 39.66
C HIS A 27 -7.59 16.92 41.10
N VAL A 28 -6.38 16.83 41.58
CA VAL A 28 -5.99 17.25 42.94
C VAL A 28 -4.97 18.35 42.80
N PHE A 29 -5.36 19.55 43.26
CA PHE A 29 -4.48 20.71 43.30
C PHE A 29 -3.87 20.85 44.71
N ASP A 30 -2.65 21.37 44.78
CA ASP A 30 -2.09 21.90 46.02
C ASP A 30 -2.75 23.25 46.34
N LEU A 31 -3.61 23.26 47.37
CA LEU A 31 -4.41 24.43 47.71
C LEU A 31 -3.56 25.65 48.08
N ASP A 32 -2.39 25.43 48.69
CA ASP A 32 -1.50 26.50 49.12
C ASP A 32 -0.81 27.22 47.96
N LYS A 33 -0.85 26.59 46.76
CA LYS A 33 -0.32 27.17 45.52
C LYS A 33 -1.39 27.87 44.67
N ILE A 34 -2.67 27.71 45.00
CA ILE A 34 -3.77 28.35 44.27
C ILE A 34 -3.82 29.83 44.60
N GLY A 35 -3.63 30.70 43.60
CA GLY A 35 -3.48 32.15 43.78
C GLY A 35 -4.76 32.97 43.69
N GLY A 36 -5.97 32.37 43.73
CA GLY A 36 -7.23 33.07 43.58
C GLY A 36 -8.43 32.14 43.45
N ASP A 37 -9.58 32.73 43.12
CA ASP A 37 -10.80 31.96 42.91
C ASP A 37 -10.69 31.05 41.70
N ILE A 38 -11.14 29.82 41.85
CA ILE A 38 -11.17 28.83 40.76
C ILE A 38 -12.33 29.13 39.81
N ALA A 39 -12.03 29.20 38.53
CA ALA A 39 -13.02 29.40 37.47
C ALA A 39 -12.70 28.58 36.22
N VAL A 40 -13.73 28.37 35.41
CA VAL A 40 -13.61 27.69 34.13
C VAL A 40 -13.91 28.67 32.99
N ARG A 41 -13.04 28.75 32.00
CA ARG A 41 -13.23 29.60 30.84
C ARG A 41 -12.58 29.01 29.60
N TRP A 42 -12.83 29.58 28.45
CA TRP A 42 -11.99 29.37 27.28
C TRP A 42 -10.64 30.09 27.45
N ALA A 43 -9.56 29.49 26.98
CA ALA A 43 -8.26 30.11 26.98
C ALA A 43 -8.23 31.38 26.12
N ARG A 44 -7.31 32.27 26.41
CA ARG A 44 -7.02 33.46 25.58
C ARG A 44 -5.90 33.12 24.59
N GLU A 45 -5.88 33.83 23.48
CA GLU A 45 -4.86 33.64 22.45
C GLU A 45 -3.45 33.90 23.01
N GLY A 46 -2.55 32.95 22.85
CA GLY A 46 -1.15 33.06 23.26
C GLY A 46 -0.87 32.78 24.73
N GLU A 47 -1.86 32.45 25.57
CA GLU A 47 -1.61 31.96 26.92
C GLU A 47 -0.75 30.70 26.88
N THR A 48 0.12 30.49 27.85
CA THR A 48 0.99 29.32 27.96
C THR A 48 0.75 28.59 29.26
N LEU A 49 0.92 27.25 29.20
CA LEU A 49 0.80 26.38 30.36
C LEU A 49 1.90 25.31 30.30
N GLU A 50 2.64 25.16 31.37
CA GLU A 50 3.50 24.00 31.58
C GLU A 50 2.67 22.88 32.21
N LEU A 51 2.66 21.74 31.52
CA LEU A 51 1.84 20.56 31.89
C LEU A 51 2.61 19.59 32.77
N LEU A 52 1.90 18.73 33.51
CA LEU A 52 2.46 17.65 34.35
C LEU A 52 3.38 16.66 33.60
N ASN A 53 3.35 16.65 32.26
CA ASN A 53 4.27 15.85 31.43
C ASN A 53 5.54 16.61 31.04
N GLY A 54 5.76 17.81 31.56
CA GLY A 54 6.91 18.68 31.28
C GLY A 54 6.82 19.43 29.94
N GLN A 55 5.71 19.34 29.23
CA GLN A 55 5.51 20.06 27.96
C GLN A 55 4.89 21.42 28.21
N THR A 56 5.49 22.50 27.68
CA THR A 56 4.84 23.81 27.62
C THR A 56 4.02 23.95 26.35
N VAL A 57 2.73 24.26 26.50
CA VAL A 57 1.80 24.42 25.38
C VAL A 57 1.36 25.87 25.24
N THR A 58 1.15 26.33 24.01
CA THR A 58 0.54 27.61 23.70
C THR A 58 -0.94 27.39 23.38
N LEU A 59 -1.79 28.15 24.04
CA LEU A 59 -3.24 28.01 24.04
C LEU A 59 -3.91 28.94 23.04
N ASP A 60 -5.13 28.59 22.66
CA ASP A 60 -6.03 29.40 21.85
C ASP A 60 -7.47 29.34 22.40
N PRO A 61 -8.39 30.22 21.96
CA PRO A 61 -9.76 30.26 22.45
C PRO A 61 -10.64 29.02 22.19
N LYS A 62 -10.08 27.96 21.59
CA LYS A 62 -10.77 26.68 21.35
C LYS A 62 -10.48 25.63 22.42
N VAL A 63 -9.71 25.97 23.44
CA VAL A 63 -9.31 25.08 24.53
C VAL A 63 -9.91 25.59 25.83
N GLY A 64 -10.64 24.71 26.56
CA GLY A 64 -11.12 24.99 27.89
C GLY A 64 -9.98 24.94 28.92
N VAL A 65 -9.99 25.83 29.88
CA VAL A 65 -9.02 25.90 30.97
C VAL A 65 -9.67 26.09 32.32
N VAL A 66 -9.07 25.52 33.35
CA VAL A 66 -9.31 25.86 34.73
C VAL A 66 -8.31 26.92 35.13
N VAL A 67 -8.75 27.98 35.74
CA VAL A 67 -7.92 29.13 36.14
C VAL A 67 -8.07 29.43 37.62
N ALA A 68 -7.03 29.98 38.24
CA ALA A 68 -7.04 30.59 39.55
C ALA A 68 -6.78 32.09 39.39
N GLY A 69 -7.81 32.93 39.58
CA GLY A 69 -7.72 34.32 39.19
C GLY A 69 -7.44 34.48 37.68
N GLU A 70 -6.30 35.05 37.34
CA GLU A 70 -5.88 35.21 35.94
C GLU A 70 -4.97 34.06 35.41
N GLN A 71 -4.44 33.23 36.29
CA GLN A 71 -3.47 32.19 35.96
C GLN A 71 -4.17 30.90 35.48
N VAL A 72 -3.66 30.31 34.40
CA VAL A 72 -4.12 29.02 33.91
C VAL A 72 -3.47 27.89 34.69
N GLU A 73 -4.31 27.04 35.34
CA GLU A 73 -3.86 25.94 36.20
C GLU A 73 -3.97 24.55 35.54
N SER A 74 -4.92 24.39 34.63
CA SER A 74 -5.04 23.12 33.90
C SER A 74 -5.71 23.28 32.54
N LEU A 75 -5.45 22.36 31.64
CA LEU A 75 -6.29 22.09 30.48
C LEU A 75 -7.52 21.32 30.95
N ALA A 76 -8.69 21.96 30.90
CA ALA A 76 -9.95 21.41 31.39
C ALA A 76 -10.24 20.01 30.80
N GLY A 77 -10.37 19.00 31.67
CA GLY A 77 -10.62 17.62 31.29
C GLY A 77 -9.52 16.91 30.49
N ILE A 78 -8.31 17.50 30.41
CA ILE A 78 -7.21 16.95 29.63
C ILE A 78 -5.98 16.67 30.50
N MET A 79 -5.39 17.71 31.09
CA MET A 79 -4.18 17.56 31.93
C MET A 79 -3.98 18.77 32.83
N GLY A 80 -3.56 18.52 34.06
CA GLY A 80 -3.17 19.56 35.02
C GLY A 80 -1.87 20.26 34.63
N GLY A 81 -1.69 21.48 35.14
CA GLY A 81 -0.43 22.22 35.10
C GLY A 81 0.52 21.83 36.22
N GLU A 82 1.81 22.07 35.99
CA GLU A 82 2.88 21.75 36.94
C GLU A 82 2.83 22.69 38.15
N ALA A 83 2.46 23.95 37.98
CA ALA A 83 2.56 24.98 39.00
C ALA A 83 1.77 24.66 40.28
N THR A 84 0.56 24.14 40.16
CA THR A 84 -0.33 23.76 41.28
C THR A 84 -0.39 22.26 41.53
N SER A 85 0.58 21.51 41.00
CA SER A 85 0.67 20.06 41.22
C SER A 85 0.95 19.72 42.68
N VAL A 86 0.37 18.59 43.13
CA VAL A 86 0.63 18.04 44.45
C VAL A 86 2.03 17.41 44.50
N THR A 87 2.68 17.56 45.63
CA THR A 87 3.98 16.96 45.93
C THR A 87 3.92 16.11 47.20
N LEU A 88 5.00 15.52 47.62
CA LEU A 88 5.08 14.79 48.90
C LEU A 88 4.98 15.72 50.12
N ASP A 89 5.21 17.03 49.93
CA ASP A 89 5.16 18.04 50.99
C ASP A 89 3.80 18.74 51.07
N THR A 90 2.88 18.46 50.14
CA THR A 90 1.53 19.07 50.09
C THR A 90 0.74 18.73 51.36
N GLN A 91 0.19 19.76 52.04
CA GLN A 91 -0.59 19.61 53.27
C GLN A 91 -2.08 19.89 53.06
N ASN A 92 -2.44 20.85 52.21
CA ASN A 92 -3.79 21.23 51.93
C ASN A 92 -4.08 20.98 50.43
N ILE A 93 -5.24 20.40 50.14
CA ILE A 93 -5.63 20.08 48.77
C ILE A 93 -6.97 20.68 48.39
N TYR A 94 -7.09 21.00 47.11
CA TYR A 94 -8.38 21.27 46.47
C TYR A 94 -8.67 20.13 45.48
N LEU A 95 -9.83 19.49 45.66
CA LEU A 95 -10.23 18.35 44.87
C LEU A 95 -11.27 18.76 43.84
N GLU A 96 -11.01 18.51 42.57
CA GLU A 96 -11.93 18.77 41.45
C GLU A 96 -12.49 17.45 40.91
N ALA A 97 -13.84 17.43 40.74
CA ALA A 97 -14.52 16.44 39.89
C ALA A 97 -15.54 17.15 39.02
N ALA A 98 -15.38 17.10 37.74
CA ALA A 98 -16.17 17.87 36.80
C ALA A 98 -16.84 17.01 35.72
N PHE A 99 -17.83 17.59 35.07
CA PHE A 99 -18.34 17.18 33.78
C PHE A 99 -17.83 18.12 32.71
N TRP A 100 -17.32 17.56 31.63
CA TRP A 100 -16.91 18.31 30.44
C TRP A 100 -17.69 17.81 29.25
N TRP A 101 -18.26 18.71 28.47
CA TRP A 101 -18.90 18.34 27.23
C TRP A 101 -17.89 17.65 26.29
N PRO A 102 -18.23 16.46 25.76
CA PRO A 102 -17.31 15.72 24.87
C PRO A 102 -16.74 16.55 23.72
N GLN A 103 -17.58 17.43 23.13
CA GLN A 103 -17.18 18.30 22.03
C GLN A 103 -16.14 19.36 22.43
N ALA A 104 -16.11 19.74 23.72
CA ALA A 104 -15.10 20.66 24.24
C ALA A 104 -13.73 20.01 24.43
N ILE A 105 -13.68 18.69 24.55
CA ILE A 105 -12.45 17.93 24.81
C ILE A 105 -11.94 17.23 23.56
N ALA A 106 -12.84 16.70 22.72
CA ALA A 106 -12.51 15.88 21.56
C ALA A 106 -11.45 16.51 20.65
N GLY A 107 -10.36 15.77 20.43
CA GLY A 107 -9.25 16.13 19.56
C GLY A 107 -8.29 17.20 20.12
N ARG A 108 -8.55 17.84 21.30
CA ARG A 108 -7.68 18.89 21.85
C ARG A 108 -6.32 18.33 22.30
N ALA A 109 -6.30 17.24 23.06
CA ALA A 109 -5.05 16.60 23.47
C ALA A 109 -4.19 16.21 22.25
N ARG A 110 -4.81 15.69 21.19
CA ARG A 110 -4.12 15.33 19.94
C ARG A 110 -3.46 16.52 19.24
N ARG A 111 -4.07 17.71 19.32
CA ARG A 111 -3.45 18.95 18.79
C ARG A 111 -2.10 19.24 19.45
N PHE A 112 -1.99 18.95 20.75
CA PHE A 112 -0.74 19.10 21.51
C PHE A 112 0.15 17.87 21.46
N LYS A 113 -0.16 16.88 20.57
CA LYS A 113 0.62 15.66 20.30
C LYS A 113 0.76 14.71 21.50
N PHE A 114 -0.21 14.69 22.39
CA PHE A 114 -0.31 13.71 23.47
C PHE A 114 -1.74 13.18 23.63
N SER A 115 -1.90 12.21 24.52
CA SER A 115 -3.20 11.75 25.05
C SER A 115 -3.06 11.53 26.53
N SER A 116 -4.18 11.67 27.27
CA SER A 116 -4.26 11.36 28.69
C SER A 116 -5.46 10.46 28.96
N GLU A 117 -5.45 9.75 30.09
CA GLU A 117 -6.58 8.95 30.57
C GLU A 117 -7.82 9.83 30.80
N ALA A 118 -7.61 11.08 31.19
CA ALA A 118 -8.67 12.07 31.34
C ALA A 118 -9.28 12.45 29.97
N SER A 119 -8.47 12.88 29.02
CA SER A 119 -8.95 13.26 27.69
C SER A 119 -9.65 12.09 26.97
N HIS A 120 -9.15 10.86 27.13
CA HIS A 120 -9.75 9.66 26.55
C HIS A 120 -11.18 9.42 27.06
N ARG A 121 -11.43 9.64 28.35
CA ARG A 121 -12.76 9.46 28.95
C ARG A 121 -13.67 10.63 28.63
N PHE A 122 -13.24 11.86 28.87
CA PHE A 122 -14.08 13.04 28.68
C PHE A 122 -14.46 13.27 27.21
N GLU A 123 -13.61 12.94 26.25
CA GLU A 123 -13.97 13.08 24.83
C GLU A 123 -15.07 12.10 24.38
N ARG A 124 -15.33 11.03 25.17
CA ARG A 124 -16.38 10.03 24.94
C ARG A 124 -17.62 10.24 25.81
N GLY A 125 -17.50 11.08 26.82
CA GLY A 125 -18.53 11.33 27.80
C GLY A 125 -18.30 10.61 29.13
N VAL A 126 -18.50 11.35 30.21
CA VAL A 126 -18.38 10.88 31.58
C VAL A 126 -19.69 11.14 32.30
N ASP A 127 -20.11 10.23 33.16
CA ASP A 127 -21.37 10.33 33.90
C ASP A 127 -21.48 11.65 34.71
N TYR A 128 -22.37 12.52 34.31
CA TYR A 128 -22.56 13.81 34.97
C TYR A 128 -23.45 13.72 36.23
N ALA A 129 -24.24 12.66 36.37
CA ALA A 129 -25.17 12.55 37.49
C ALA A 129 -24.52 12.08 38.78
N SER A 130 -23.39 11.31 38.68
CA SER A 130 -22.71 10.71 39.84
C SER A 130 -21.53 11.56 40.35
N ILE A 131 -21.48 12.88 40.09
CA ILE A 131 -20.41 13.76 40.60
C ILE A 131 -20.37 13.83 42.13
N PRO A 132 -21.51 14.03 42.84
CA PRO A 132 -21.49 14.07 44.31
C PRO A 132 -20.96 12.77 44.92
N GLU A 133 -21.42 11.61 44.47
CA GLU A 133 -20.97 10.30 44.94
C GLU A 133 -19.48 10.08 44.70
N HIS A 134 -18.99 10.56 43.57
CA HIS A 134 -17.57 10.48 43.23
C HIS A 134 -16.72 11.32 44.20
N ILE A 135 -17.10 12.56 44.44
CA ILE A 135 -16.41 13.45 45.41
C ILE A 135 -16.42 12.87 46.82
N GLU A 136 -17.56 12.34 47.26
CA GLU A 136 -17.65 11.70 48.58
C GLU A 136 -16.75 10.44 48.65
N PHE A 137 -16.72 9.61 47.60
CA PHE A 137 -15.96 8.39 47.59
C PHE A 137 -14.43 8.68 47.61
N ILE A 138 -13.94 9.57 46.75
CA ILE A 138 -12.51 9.93 46.71
C ILE A 138 -12.09 10.65 48.00
N THR A 139 -12.94 11.54 48.54
CA THR A 139 -12.66 12.23 49.79
C THR A 139 -12.53 11.25 50.96
N ARG A 140 -13.42 10.27 51.07
CA ARG A 140 -13.35 9.22 52.10
C ARG A 140 -12.05 8.45 51.99
N LEU A 141 -11.63 8.02 50.79
CA LEU A 141 -10.37 7.30 50.60
C LEU A 141 -9.15 8.15 50.99
N ILE A 142 -9.17 9.44 50.67
CA ILE A 142 -8.11 10.37 51.08
C ILE A 142 -8.03 10.47 52.63
N VAL A 143 -9.16 10.66 53.28
CA VAL A 143 -9.20 10.75 54.75
C VAL A 143 -8.78 9.45 55.42
N ASP A 144 -9.24 8.30 54.92
CA ASP A 144 -8.90 6.99 55.46
C ASP A 144 -7.42 6.64 55.33
N ILE A 145 -6.77 7.08 54.25
CA ILE A 145 -5.37 6.70 53.93
C ILE A 145 -4.40 7.79 54.37
N CYS A 146 -4.72 9.08 54.08
CA CYS A 146 -3.81 10.21 54.29
C CYS A 146 -4.15 10.98 55.59
N GLY A 147 -5.35 10.80 56.15
CA GLY A 147 -5.85 11.59 57.27
C GLY A 147 -6.36 12.96 56.83
N GLY A 148 -6.54 13.89 57.78
CA GLY A 148 -6.92 15.26 57.51
C GLY A 148 -8.38 15.61 57.89
N GLN A 149 -8.79 16.83 57.55
CA GLN A 149 -10.14 17.35 57.82
C GLN A 149 -10.78 17.76 56.50
N VAL A 150 -12.03 17.41 56.28
CA VAL A 150 -12.81 17.69 55.08
C VAL A 150 -13.38 19.10 55.11
N GLY A 151 -13.17 19.88 54.05
CA GLY A 151 -13.86 21.13 53.80
C GLY A 151 -15.27 20.94 53.20
N PRO A 152 -16.01 22.05 52.95
CA PRO A 152 -17.30 21.95 52.29
C PRO A 152 -17.19 21.51 50.83
N ILE A 153 -18.22 20.83 50.34
CA ILE A 153 -18.39 20.54 48.92
C ILE A 153 -19.13 21.74 48.30
N ASP A 154 -18.62 22.28 47.21
CA ASP A 154 -19.26 23.27 46.36
C ASP A 154 -19.63 22.61 45.03
N ASP A 155 -20.92 22.40 44.78
CA ASP A 155 -21.43 21.78 43.55
C ASP A 155 -22.14 22.84 42.70
N GLN A 156 -21.53 23.19 41.56
CA GLN A 156 -22.04 24.20 40.64
C GLN A 156 -22.58 23.57 39.36
N ILE A 157 -23.89 23.44 39.28
CA ILE A 157 -24.60 22.94 38.11
C ILE A 157 -24.96 24.11 37.19
N VAL A 158 -24.31 24.20 36.03
CA VAL A 158 -24.54 25.30 35.06
C VAL A 158 -25.30 24.80 33.83
N ASN A 159 -24.87 23.73 33.20
CA ASN A 159 -25.46 23.23 31.96
C ASN A 159 -25.24 21.70 31.83
N LEU A 160 -26.27 20.94 32.11
CA LEU A 160 -26.26 19.49 31.99
C LEU A 160 -26.85 19.02 30.65
N PRO A 161 -26.40 17.88 30.12
CA PRO A 161 -26.99 17.27 28.93
C PRO A 161 -28.49 16.97 29.12
N GLN A 162 -29.30 17.37 28.16
CA GLN A 162 -30.69 16.93 28.05
C GLN A 162 -30.74 15.86 26.94
N ARG A 163 -31.03 14.64 27.33
CA ARG A 163 -31.02 13.51 26.42
C ARG A 163 -32.46 13.03 26.16
N PRO A 164 -32.95 13.12 24.90
CA PRO A 164 -34.28 12.63 24.56
C PRO A 164 -34.33 11.09 24.63
N PRO A 165 -35.49 10.51 24.91
CA PRO A 165 -35.69 9.07 24.81
C PRO A 165 -35.42 8.58 23.38
N VAL A 166 -34.80 7.39 23.26
CA VAL A 166 -34.50 6.74 21.99
C VAL A 166 -35.55 5.66 21.74
N ARG A 167 -36.17 5.69 20.54
CA ARG A 167 -37.17 4.71 20.14
C ARG A 167 -36.51 3.61 19.31
N MET A 168 -36.71 2.35 19.69
CA MET A 168 -36.32 1.19 18.94
C MET A 168 -37.55 0.39 18.47
N ARG A 169 -37.73 0.28 17.16
CA ARG A 169 -38.80 -0.51 16.55
C ARG A 169 -38.36 -1.97 16.46
N LEU A 170 -39.14 -2.89 17.06
CA LEU A 170 -38.83 -4.31 17.02
C LEU A 170 -38.69 -4.84 15.58
N ALA A 171 -39.56 -4.42 14.66
CA ALA A 171 -39.52 -4.79 13.26
C ALA A 171 -38.23 -4.32 12.56
N ARG A 172 -37.67 -3.16 12.94
CA ARG A 172 -36.39 -2.69 12.43
C ARG A 172 -35.22 -3.51 12.99
N CYS A 173 -35.27 -3.81 14.29
CA CYS A 173 -34.30 -4.70 14.93
C CYS A 173 -34.20 -6.05 14.19
N HIS A 174 -35.33 -6.69 13.92
CA HIS A 174 -35.37 -7.94 13.12
C HIS A 174 -34.74 -7.76 11.74
N ARG A 175 -35.06 -6.65 11.06
CA ARG A 175 -34.53 -6.39 9.72
C ARG A 175 -33.03 -6.16 9.70
N VAL A 176 -32.49 -5.46 10.70
CA VAL A 176 -31.06 -5.15 10.81
C VAL A 176 -30.27 -6.38 11.20
N LEU A 177 -30.74 -7.14 12.21
CA LEU A 177 -30.03 -8.33 12.70
C LEU A 177 -30.24 -9.56 11.82
N GLY A 178 -31.32 -9.60 11.05
CA GLY A 178 -31.66 -10.78 10.22
C GLY A 178 -32.20 -11.96 11.04
N VAL A 179 -32.50 -11.77 12.33
CA VAL A 179 -33.05 -12.81 13.23
C VAL A 179 -34.31 -12.27 13.93
N PRO A 180 -35.31 -13.14 14.19
CA PRO A 180 -36.55 -12.77 14.87
C PRO A 180 -36.36 -12.77 16.40
N VAL A 181 -35.67 -11.78 16.92
CA VAL A 181 -35.52 -11.60 18.38
C VAL A 181 -36.88 -11.26 18.98
N THR A 182 -37.33 -12.00 20.01
CA THR A 182 -38.65 -11.76 20.59
C THR A 182 -38.68 -10.49 21.47
N ARG A 183 -39.87 -9.94 21.68
CA ARG A 183 -40.08 -8.81 22.56
C ARG A 183 -39.58 -9.07 23.99
N GLU A 184 -39.82 -10.29 24.50
CA GLU A 184 -39.39 -10.73 25.83
C GLU A 184 -37.87 -10.81 25.94
N GLN A 185 -37.18 -11.25 24.86
CA GLN A 185 -35.72 -11.27 24.80
C GLN A 185 -35.17 -9.86 24.85
N VAL A 186 -35.71 -8.92 24.06
CA VAL A 186 -35.28 -7.53 24.09
C VAL A 186 -35.51 -6.92 25.46
N ALA A 187 -36.70 -7.14 26.07
CA ALA A 187 -37.02 -6.66 27.42
C ALA A 187 -36.01 -7.20 28.45
N THR A 188 -35.67 -8.48 28.38
CA THR A 188 -34.67 -9.11 29.26
C THR A 188 -33.30 -8.48 29.08
N ILE A 189 -32.90 -8.23 27.81
CA ILE A 189 -31.60 -7.61 27.47
C ILE A 189 -31.53 -6.20 28.06
N PHE A 190 -32.53 -5.35 27.79
CA PHE A 190 -32.54 -3.98 28.31
C PHE A 190 -32.61 -3.94 29.84
N GLY A 191 -33.40 -4.84 30.46
CA GLY A 191 -33.43 -4.98 31.92
C GLY A 191 -32.07 -5.42 32.51
N SER A 192 -31.36 -6.35 31.88
CA SER A 192 -30.04 -6.77 32.35
C SER A 192 -28.98 -5.70 32.20
N LEU A 193 -29.14 -4.79 31.24
CA LEU A 193 -28.27 -3.64 31.04
C LEU A 193 -28.61 -2.45 31.94
N GLY A 194 -29.70 -2.55 32.75
CA GLY A 194 -30.16 -1.47 33.61
C GLY A 194 -30.71 -0.29 32.83
N LEU A 195 -31.17 -0.49 31.59
CA LEU A 195 -31.81 0.57 30.82
C LEU A 195 -33.25 0.79 31.30
N ASP A 196 -33.61 2.06 31.56
CA ASP A 196 -34.98 2.47 31.83
C ASP A 196 -35.74 2.56 30.51
N TYR A 197 -36.81 1.77 30.36
CA TYR A 197 -37.61 1.75 29.13
C TYR A 197 -39.12 1.61 29.38
N SER A 198 -39.89 2.07 28.43
CA SER A 198 -41.31 1.78 28.29
C SER A 198 -41.60 1.10 26.96
N VAL A 199 -42.78 0.50 26.84
CA VAL A 199 -43.16 -0.23 25.61
C VAL A 199 -44.42 0.39 25.04
N GLU A 200 -44.39 0.77 23.77
CA GLU A 200 -45.51 1.30 23.00
C GLU A 200 -45.79 0.35 21.80
N GLY A 201 -46.83 -0.48 21.95
CA GLY A 201 -47.07 -1.57 20.98
C GLY A 201 -45.92 -2.59 21.02
N ASP A 202 -45.19 -2.74 19.90
CA ASP A 202 -44.00 -3.59 19.79
C ASP A 202 -42.68 -2.81 19.91
N ASP A 203 -42.75 -1.48 20.05
CA ASP A 203 -41.56 -0.62 20.08
C ASP A 203 -41.14 -0.33 21.54
N PHE A 204 -39.85 -0.17 21.72
CA PHE A 204 -39.21 0.18 22.98
C PHE A 204 -38.83 1.67 22.97
N ILE A 205 -39.16 2.38 24.03
CA ILE A 205 -38.76 3.76 24.26
C ILE A 205 -37.80 3.75 25.45
N VAL A 206 -36.53 3.96 25.18
CA VAL A 206 -35.46 3.87 26.18
C VAL A 206 -35.00 5.25 26.59
N ASN A 207 -34.91 5.50 27.90
CA ASN A 207 -34.28 6.69 28.46
C ASN A 207 -32.79 6.41 28.66
N PRO A 208 -31.90 7.03 27.85
CA PRO A 208 -30.47 6.74 27.99
C PRO A 208 -29.96 7.16 29.37
N PRO A 209 -29.26 6.26 30.12
CA PRO A 209 -28.68 6.64 31.40
C PRO A 209 -27.57 7.68 31.22
N SER A 210 -27.31 8.46 32.27
CA SER A 210 -26.35 9.59 32.26
C SER A 210 -24.92 9.19 31.88
N PHE A 211 -24.56 7.92 32.03
CA PHE A 211 -23.22 7.38 31.73
C PHE A 211 -23.10 6.77 30.31
N ARG A 212 -24.19 6.64 29.54
CA ARG A 212 -24.23 6.04 28.21
C ARG A 212 -24.37 7.11 27.13
N PHE A 213 -23.33 7.85 26.84
CA PHE A 213 -23.30 8.90 25.82
C PHE A 213 -23.44 8.39 24.39
N ASP A 214 -23.20 7.13 24.18
CA ASP A 214 -23.27 6.41 22.93
C ASP A 214 -24.70 6.07 22.49
N LEU A 215 -25.68 6.04 23.40
CA LEU A 215 -27.07 5.71 23.08
C LEU A 215 -27.83 6.96 22.61
N GLU A 216 -27.79 7.26 21.31
CA GLU A 216 -28.42 8.45 20.73
C GLU A 216 -29.49 8.14 19.69
N ILE A 217 -29.32 7.03 18.96
CA ILE A 217 -30.19 6.64 17.85
C ILE A 217 -30.70 5.20 17.98
N GLU A 218 -31.65 4.82 17.15
CA GLU A 218 -32.27 3.49 17.13
C GLU A 218 -31.23 2.35 16.94
N GLU A 219 -30.23 2.61 16.10
CA GLU A 219 -29.17 1.66 15.79
C GLU A 219 -28.32 1.30 17.01
N ASP A 220 -28.10 2.24 17.92
CA ASP A 220 -27.33 2.01 19.14
C ASP A 220 -28.05 1.00 20.06
N LEU A 221 -29.36 1.09 20.15
CA LEU A 221 -30.17 0.13 20.89
C LEU A 221 -30.22 -1.25 20.22
N ILE A 222 -30.22 -1.28 18.89
CA ILE A 222 -30.12 -2.55 18.13
C ILE A 222 -28.74 -3.19 18.35
N GLU A 223 -27.67 -2.41 18.44
CA GLU A 223 -26.33 -2.88 18.78
C GLU A 223 -26.32 -3.52 20.17
N GLU A 224 -26.93 -2.91 21.16
CA GLU A 224 -27.05 -3.49 22.51
C GLU A 224 -27.78 -4.84 22.50
N VAL A 225 -28.86 -4.93 21.71
CA VAL A 225 -29.56 -6.21 21.52
C VAL A 225 -28.63 -7.23 20.87
N ALA A 226 -27.93 -6.88 19.80
CA ALA A 226 -27.03 -7.79 19.07
C ALA A 226 -25.88 -8.28 19.96
N ARG A 227 -25.29 -7.37 20.73
CA ARG A 227 -24.15 -7.65 21.60
C ARG A 227 -24.49 -8.64 22.71
N ILE A 228 -25.65 -8.51 23.33
CA ILE A 228 -26.09 -9.43 24.40
C ILE A 228 -26.70 -10.71 23.83
N TYR A 229 -27.42 -10.65 22.69
CA TYR A 229 -27.88 -11.82 21.98
C TYR A 229 -26.71 -12.72 21.52
N GLY A 230 -25.58 -12.11 21.19
CA GLY A 230 -24.33 -12.76 20.74
C GLY A 230 -24.21 -12.74 19.23
N PHE A 231 -23.19 -12.06 18.72
CA PHE A 231 -22.91 -11.97 17.27
C PHE A 231 -22.74 -13.34 16.60
N GLU A 232 -22.19 -14.32 17.32
CA GLU A 232 -22.02 -15.69 16.83
C GLU A 232 -23.36 -16.42 16.61
N SER A 233 -24.44 -15.97 17.26
CA SER A 233 -25.79 -16.51 17.09
C SER A 233 -26.53 -15.90 15.91
N ILE A 234 -25.99 -14.84 15.31
CA ILE A 234 -26.55 -14.19 14.12
C ILE A 234 -26.00 -14.90 12.88
N PRO A 235 -26.87 -15.49 12.02
CA PRO A 235 -26.41 -16.23 10.87
C PRO A 235 -25.76 -15.32 9.82
N ASP A 236 -24.58 -15.73 9.34
CA ASP A 236 -23.90 -15.10 8.20
C ASP A 236 -24.53 -15.62 6.90
N VAL A 237 -25.56 -14.92 6.43
CA VAL A 237 -26.27 -15.28 5.20
C VAL A 237 -25.89 -14.30 4.10
N PRO A 238 -25.26 -14.76 3.01
CA PRO A 238 -24.96 -13.89 1.87
C PRO A 238 -26.25 -13.27 1.30
N PRO A 239 -26.25 -11.98 0.96
CA PRO A 239 -27.43 -11.33 0.40
C PRO A 239 -27.78 -11.95 -0.97
N MET A 240 -29.07 -12.20 -1.18
CA MET A 240 -29.59 -12.63 -2.47
C MET A 240 -29.55 -11.45 -3.44
N ALA A 241 -28.72 -11.56 -4.48
CA ALA A 241 -28.62 -10.55 -5.54
C ALA A 241 -28.82 -11.22 -6.90
N ARG A 242 -29.43 -10.49 -7.84
CA ARG A 242 -29.47 -10.93 -9.24
C ARG A 242 -28.06 -10.85 -9.81
N ALA A 243 -27.43 -11.99 -10.03
CA ALA A 243 -26.14 -12.04 -10.71
C ALA A 243 -26.33 -11.71 -12.18
N LYS A 244 -25.66 -10.68 -12.67
CA LYS A 244 -25.53 -10.38 -14.09
C LYS A 244 -24.13 -10.73 -14.52
N MET A 245 -24.01 -11.77 -15.31
CA MET A 245 -22.72 -12.13 -15.91
C MET A 245 -22.39 -11.15 -17.02
N PHE A 246 -21.25 -10.47 -16.87
CA PHE A 246 -20.68 -9.64 -17.94
C PHE A 246 -19.78 -10.53 -18.80
N SER A 247 -20.02 -10.52 -20.12
CA SER A 247 -19.13 -11.18 -21.05
C SER A 247 -17.74 -10.54 -20.98
N GLN A 248 -16.73 -11.35 -20.67
CA GLN A 248 -15.34 -10.91 -20.73
C GLN A 248 -14.86 -11.05 -22.16
N PRO A 249 -14.20 -10.04 -22.75
CA PRO A 249 -13.57 -10.17 -24.06
C PRO A 249 -12.52 -11.30 -24.02
N GLU A 250 -12.58 -12.24 -24.97
CA GLU A 250 -11.62 -13.36 -25.07
C GLU A 250 -10.16 -12.90 -25.20
N VAL A 251 -9.98 -11.74 -25.84
CA VAL A 251 -8.66 -11.12 -26.06
C VAL A 251 -8.07 -10.49 -24.81
N ARG A 252 -8.82 -10.31 -23.72
CA ARG A 252 -8.35 -9.60 -22.54
C ARG A 252 -7.88 -10.56 -21.45
N ARG A 253 -6.62 -10.40 -21.02
CA ARG A 253 -6.05 -11.12 -19.88
C ARG A 253 -6.10 -10.26 -18.62
N GLY A 254 -6.68 -10.81 -17.55
CA GLY A 254 -6.73 -10.12 -16.26
C GLY A 254 -5.42 -10.25 -15.46
N ALA A 255 -5.30 -9.46 -14.41
CA ALA A 255 -4.13 -9.44 -13.51
C ALA A 255 -3.77 -10.83 -12.95
N HIS A 256 -4.77 -11.67 -12.63
CA HIS A 256 -4.53 -13.02 -12.14
C HIS A 256 -3.83 -13.91 -13.21
N ALA A 257 -4.25 -13.80 -14.47
CA ALA A 257 -3.60 -14.54 -15.56
C ALA A 257 -2.13 -14.09 -15.75
N LEU A 258 -1.85 -12.78 -15.64
CA LEU A 258 -0.49 -12.25 -15.71
C LEU A 258 0.38 -12.77 -14.56
N ARG A 259 -0.14 -12.78 -13.32
CA ARG A 259 0.57 -13.38 -12.17
C ARG A 259 0.92 -14.83 -12.40
N ARG A 260 -0.05 -15.63 -12.86
CA ARG A 260 0.19 -17.06 -13.15
C ARG A 260 1.22 -17.28 -14.24
N LEU A 261 1.20 -16.47 -15.31
CA LEU A 261 2.17 -16.55 -16.39
C LEU A 261 3.59 -16.22 -15.90
N THR A 262 3.72 -15.16 -15.08
CA THR A 262 5.02 -14.77 -14.53
C THR A 262 5.53 -15.81 -13.52
N ALA A 263 4.66 -16.33 -12.66
CA ALA A 263 5.03 -17.39 -11.72
C ALA A 263 5.43 -18.68 -12.42
N ALA A 264 4.81 -19.01 -13.57
CA ALA A 264 5.18 -20.18 -14.38
C ALA A 264 6.57 -20.05 -15.02
N GLN A 265 7.16 -18.85 -15.07
CA GLN A 265 8.54 -18.57 -15.47
C GLN A 265 9.51 -18.55 -14.28
N ASP A 266 9.10 -19.16 -13.17
CA ASP A 266 9.90 -19.31 -11.96
C ASP A 266 10.16 -17.98 -11.20
N TYR A 267 9.24 -17.00 -11.33
CA TYR A 267 9.27 -15.79 -10.52
C TYR A 267 8.34 -15.90 -9.33
N GLN A 268 8.81 -15.46 -8.15
CA GLN A 268 8.03 -15.34 -6.93
C GLN A 268 7.42 -13.94 -6.83
N GLU A 269 6.11 -13.85 -6.58
CA GLU A 269 5.46 -12.56 -6.34
C GLU A 269 5.90 -11.95 -5.01
N VAL A 270 6.15 -10.64 -5.03
CA VAL A 270 6.41 -9.82 -3.85
C VAL A 270 5.46 -8.62 -3.83
N VAL A 271 5.22 -8.10 -2.65
CA VAL A 271 4.44 -6.88 -2.43
C VAL A 271 5.29 -5.92 -1.62
N ASN A 272 5.59 -4.76 -2.21
CA ASN A 272 6.35 -3.71 -1.58
C ASN A 272 5.48 -2.51 -1.23
N TYR A 273 5.96 -1.65 -0.32
CA TYR A 273 5.31 -0.38 -0.05
C TYR A 273 5.26 0.51 -1.30
N SER A 274 4.15 1.21 -1.45
CA SER A 274 4.02 2.27 -2.47
C SER A 274 4.76 3.56 -2.10
N PHE A 275 5.31 3.62 -0.89
CA PHE A 275 6.08 4.74 -0.36
C PHE A 275 7.56 4.37 -0.36
N VAL A 276 8.39 5.29 -0.86
CA VAL A 276 9.83 5.07 -1.03
C VAL A 276 10.63 6.31 -0.63
N GLU A 277 11.94 6.17 -0.60
CA GLU A 277 12.85 7.29 -0.44
C GLU A 277 12.83 8.19 -1.67
N ALA A 278 12.94 9.50 -1.47
CA ALA A 278 12.98 10.45 -2.58
C ALA A 278 14.17 10.21 -3.53
N ASP A 279 15.29 9.72 -3.00
CA ASP A 279 16.46 9.37 -3.80
C ASP A 279 16.20 8.21 -4.76
N TRP A 280 15.37 7.23 -4.39
CA TRP A 280 15.01 6.13 -5.28
C TRP A 280 14.24 6.61 -6.53
N GLU A 281 13.40 7.62 -6.38
CA GLU A 281 12.66 8.21 -7.50
C GLU A 281 13.60 8.82 -8.55
N ARG A 282 14.60 9.56 -8.09
CA ARG A 282 15.65 10.09 -8.97
C ARG A 282 16.50 8.96 -9.57
N ASP A 283 16.95 8.02 -8.74
CA ASP A 283 17.98 7.04 -9.07
C ASP A 283 17.44 5.90 -9.93
N PHE A 284 16.23 5.42 -9.66
CA PHE A 284 15.63 4.28 -10.38
C PHE A 284 14.55 4.68 -11.39
N ALA A 285 13.87 5.79 -11.20
CA ALA A 285 12.79 6.22 -12.07
C ALA A 285 13.14 7.45 -12.93
N GLY A 286 14.18 8.20 -12.56
CA GLY A 286 14.49 9.49 -13.18
C GLY A 286 13.40 10.54 -12.92
N ASN A 287 12.71 10.44 -11.79
CA ASN A 287 11.62 11.32 -11.42
C ASN A 287 12.06 12.33 -10.36
N ASP A 288 12.29 13.57 -10.78
CA ASP A 288 12.70 14.66 -9.90
C ASP A 288 11.52 15.35 -9.19
N ASN A 289 10.28 15.02 -9.56
CA ASN A 289 9.07 15.63 -9.00
C ASN A 289 8.05 14.59 -8.51
N PRO A 290 8.42 13.71 -7.56
CA PRO A 290 7.51 12.69 -7.05
C PRO A 290 6.36 13.28 -6.23
N VAL A 291 5.29 12.51 -6.05
CA VAL A 291 4.19 12.84 -5.13
C VAL A 291 4.68 12.67 -3.71
N ARG A 292 4.74 13.76 -2.93
CA ARG A 292 5.20 13.76 -1.53
C ARG A 292 4.06 13.52 -0.56
N LEU A 293 4.33 12.76 0.49
CA LEU A 293 3.38 12.55 1.59
C LEU A 293 3.45 13.74 2.57
N VAL A 294 2.30 14.13 3.10
CA VAL A 294 2.19 15.21 4.10
C VAL A 294 2.69 14.73 5.47
N ASN A 295 2.41 13.48 5.83
CA ASN A 295 2.75 12.87 7.11
C ASN A 295 3.29 11.44 6.91
N PRO A 296 4.52 11.28 6.42
CA PRO A 296 5.10 9.97 6.18
C PRO A 296 5.28 9.18 7.50
N ILE A 297 5.06 7.86 7.43
CA ILE A 297 5.26 6.95 8.58
C ILE A 297 6.71 6.98 9.06
N ALA A 298 7.65 7.13 8.13
CA ALA A 298 9.09 7.25 8.40
C ALA A 298 9.73 8.16 7.34
N SER A 299 10.85 8.81 7.68
CA SER A 299 11.55 9.74 6.78
C SER A 299 11.97 9.12 5.44
N HIS A 300 12.31 7.84 5.45
CA HIS A 300 12.67 7.07 4.25
C HIS A 300 11.47 6.54 3.45
N LEU A 301 10.23 6.84 3.85
CA LEU A 301 9.00 6.50 3.15
C LEU A 301 8.21 7.78 2.81
N SER A 302 8.89 8.75 2.21
CA SER A 302 8.40 10.13 2.11
C SER A 302 7.72 10.50 0.81
N VAL A 303 7.84 9.66 -0.22
CA VAL A 303 7.27 9.91 -1.55
C VAL A 303 6.59 8.65 -2.11
N MET A 304 5.65 8.86 -3.04
CA MET A 304 5.04 7.77 -3.80
C MET A 304 5.97 7.30 -4.91
N ARG A 305 6.11 6.00 -5.08
CA ARG A 305 6.94 5.39 -6.13
C ARG A 305 6.41 5.64 -7.54
N SER A 306 7.28 5.91 -8.50
CA SER A 306 6.95 5.94 -9.92
C SER A 306 7.58 4.76 -10.71
N SER A 307 8.32 3.89 -10.03
CA SER A 307 8.85 2.62 -10.55
C SER A 307 8.82 1.53 -9.49
N LEU A 308 8.71 0.27 -9.92
CA LEU A 308 8.79 -0.92 -9.05
C LEU A 308 10.23 -1.43 -8.90
N ILE A 309 11.16 -0.96 -9.72
CA ILE A 309 12.54 -1.47 -9.79
C ILE A 309 13.26 -1.33 -8.45
N GLY A 310 13.15 -0.18 -7.79
CA GLY A 310 13.81 0.06 -6.50
C GLY A 310 13.41 -0.94 -5.42
N GLY A 311 12.11 -1.26 -5.32
CA GLY A 311 11.59 -2.27 -4.41
C GLY A 311 12.13 -3.67 -4.70
N LEU A 312 12.17 -4.07 -5.97
CA LEU A 312 12.72 -5.37 -6.39
C LEU A 312 14.21 -5.48 -6.09
N VAL A 313 15.00 -4.42 -6.31
CA VAL A 313 16.42 -4.39 -5.97
C VAL A 313 16.64 -4.56 -4.46
N ALA A 314 15.81 -3.88 -3.64
CA ALA A 314 15.85 -4.04 -2.18
C ALA A 314 15.50 -5.47 -1.75
N ASN A 315 14.52 -6.11 -2.39
CA ASN A 315 14.18 -7.51 -2.13
C ASN A 315 15.32 -8.46 -2.51
N ILE A 316 16.01 -8.25 -3.66
CA ILE A 316 17.18 -9.04 -4.04
C ILE A 316 18.27 -8.90 -2.97
N ARG A 317 18.63 -7.67 -2.57
CA ARG A 317 19.62 -7.43 -1.51
C ARG A 317 19.25 -8.15 -0.22
N HIS A 318 17.97 -8.07 0.19
CA HIS A 318 17.48 -8.75 1.38
C HIS A 318 17.69 -10.26 1.32
N ASN A 319 17.41 -10.88 0.19
CA ASN A 319 17.57 -12.32 -0.01
C ASN A 319 19.05 -12.74 -0.15
N ALA A 320 19.85 -11.96 -0.89
CA ALA A 320 21.30 -12.19 -1.02
C ALA A 320 22.01 -12.16 0.34
N ASN A 321 21.65 -11.20 1.22
CA ASN A 321 22.17 -11.13 2.60
C ASN A 321 21.78 -12.34 3.45
N ARG A 322 20.74 -13.09 3.05
CA ARG A 322 20.30 -14.34 3.67
C ARG A 322 20.85 -15.58 2.94
N LYS A 323 21.87 -15.40 2.11
CA LYS A 323 22.58 -16.47 1.40
C LYS A 323 21.73 -17.19 0.34
N GLN A 324 20.67 -16.58 -0.13
CA GLN A 324 19.98 -17.06 -1.32
C GLN A 324 20.88 -16.80 -2.52
N SER A 325 21.26 -17.85 -3.26
CA SER A 325 22.18 -17.76 -4.40
C SER A 325 21.46 -17.41 -5.71
N ARG A 326 20.16 -17.69 -5.78
CA ARG A 326 19.32 -17.46 -6.97
C ARG A 326 18.01 -16.81 -6.54
N VAL A 327 17.65 -15.69 -7.16
CA VAL A 327 16.46 -14.90 -6.82
C VAL A 327 15.78 -14.45 -8.11
N ARG A 328 14.51 -14.83 -8.29
CA ARG A 328 13.62 -14.34 -9.35
C ARG A 328 12.34 -13.81 -8.70
N LEU A 329 12.11 -12.52 -8.79
CA LEU A 329 11.00 -11.84 -8.13
C LEU A 329 10.23 -11.00 -9.12
N PHE A 330 8.92 -10.87 -8.89
CA PHE A 330 8.10 -9.93 -9.62
C PHE A 330 7.09 -9.22 -8.72
N GLU A 331 6.67 -8.06 -9.15
CA GLU A 331 5.59 -7.30 -8.52
C GLU A 331 4.63 -6.78 -9.59
N LEU A 332 3.33 -6.92 -9.33
CA LEU A 332 2.28 -6.28 -10.09
C LEU A 332 1.64 -5.21 -9.21
N GLY A 333 1.96 -3.94 -9.48
CA GLY A 333 1.63 -2.84 -8.60
C GLY A 333 1.37 -1.51 -9.32
N ARG A 334 0.75 -0.58 -8.60
CA ARG A 334 0.58 0.79 -9.07
C ARG A 334 1.85 1.60 -8.86
N VAL A 335 2.07 2.51 -9.80
CA VAL A 335 3.05 3.59 -9.72
C VAL A 335 2.35 4.93 -9.87
N PHE A 336 2.99 6.01 -9.44
CA PHE A 336 2.31 7.30 -9.26
C PHE A 336 3.10 8.42 -9.91
N PHE A 337 2.45 9.17 -10.78
CA PHE A 337 3.05 10.32 -11.47
C PHE A 337 2.19 11.56 -11.26
N ARG A 338 2.82 12.72 -11.06
CA ARG A 338 2.10 14.00 -11.16
C ARG A 338 1.65 14.21 -12.60
N ASP A 339 0.38 14.48 -12.78
CA ASP A 339 -0.23 14.69 -14.09
C ASP A 339 -1.42 15.63 -13.95
N ALA A 340 -1.24 16.87 -14.35
CA ALA A 340 -2.27 17.91 -14.23
C ALA A 340 -3.54 17.62 -15.05
N SER A 341 -3.46 16.71 -16.03
CA SER A 341 -4.60 16.30 -16.85
C SER A 341 -5.43 15.16 -16.22
N ALA A 342 -4.94 14.57 -15.12
CA ALA A 342 -5.65 13.50 -14.44
C ALA A 342 -6.84 14.07 -13.64
N GLU A 343 -8.04 13.58 -13.94
CA GLU A 343 -9.30 13.96 -13.27
C GLU A 343 -9.62 12.99 -12.13
N ASP A 344 -10.48 13.42 -11.21
CA ASP A 344 -10.99 12.55 -10.15
C ASP A 344 -11.87 11.44 -10.71
N GLY A 345 -11.73 10.23 -10.13
CA GLY A 345 -12.53 9.08 -10.51
C GLY A 345 -12.51 8.00 -9.42
N PRO A 346 -13.27 6.90 -9.59
CA PRO A 346 -13.39 5.85 -8.57
C PRO A 346 -12.05 5.22 -8.13
N LEU A 347 -11.04 5.25 -9.00
CA LEU A 347 -9.70 4.69 -8.75
C LEU A 347 -8.57 5.67 -9.08
N GLN A 348 -8.87 6.96 -9.16
CA GLN A 348 -7.92 7.99 -9.55
C GLN A 348 -8.20 9.29 -8.78
N VAL A 349 -7.15 9.99 -8.43
CA VAL A 349 -7.20 11.29 -7.75
C VAL A 349 -6.74 12.37 -8.72
N ALA A 350 -7.41 13.51 -8.75
CA ALA A 350 -7.03 14.66 -9.60
C ALA A 350 -5.55 15.00 -9.41
N GLY A 351 -4.87 15.27 -10.51
CA GLY A 351 -3.45 15.61 -10.53
C GLY A 351 -2.48 14.44 -10.37
N VAL A 352 -2.99 13.19 -10.27
CA VAL A 352 -2.13 12.00 -10.08
C VAL A 352 -2.55 10.86 -11.00
N ARG A 353 -1.71 10.52 -11.95
CA ARG A 353 -1.88 9.33 -12.80
C ARG A 353 -1.31 8.10 -12.09
N GLN A 354 -2.07 6.99 -12.07
CA GLN A 354 -1.77 5.78 -11.28
C GLN A 354 -1.80 4.50 -12.13
N PRO A 355 -0.92 4.34 -13.14
CA PRO A 355 -0.93 3.15 -13.99
C PRO A 355 -0.46 1.91 -13.22
N MET A 356 -0.96 0.75 -13.66
CA MET A 356 -0.47 -0.54 -13.21
C MET A 356 0.76 -0.94 -14.03
N LYS A 357 1.79 -1.43 -13.34
CA LYS A 357 3.00 -2.00 -13.93
C LYS A 357 3.19 -3.45 -13.47
N LEU A 358 3.79 -4.24 -14.33
CA LEU A 358 4.38 -5.52 -13.99
C LEU A 358 5.90 -5.39 -14.12
N ALA A 359 6.62 -5.57 -13.02
CA ALA A 359 8.06 -5.56 -13.04
C ALA A 359 8.62 -6.87 -12.51
N GLY A 360 9.77 -7.28 -13.00
CA GLY A 360 10.48 -8.44 -12.52
C GLY A 360 11.98 -8.21 -12.44
N ALA A 361 12.64 -8.99 -11.60
CA ALA A 361 14.07 -8.98 -11.41
C ALA A 361 14.62 -10.40 -11.24
N ALA A 362 15.66 -10.73 -11.98
CA ALA A 362 16.34 -12.01 -11.93
C ALA A 362 17.81 -11.81 -11.55
N TRP A 363 18.29 -12.59 -10.57
CA TRP A 363 19.64 -12.51 -10.05
C TRP A 363 20.20 -13.90 -9.72
N GLY A 364 21.52 -14.07 -9.88
CA GLY A 364 22.23 -15.33 -9.64
C GLY A 364 22.25 -16.26 -10.86
N PRO A 365 22.34 -17.58 -10.68
CA PRO A 365 22.34 -18.56 -11.77
C PRO A 365 21.09 -18.49 -12.65
N ALA A 366 21.26 -18.68 -13.95
CA ALA A 366 20.14 -18.70 -14.91
C ALA A 366 19.14 -19.82 -14.63
N VAL A 367 19.64 -20.98 -14.25
CA VAL A 367 18.88 -22.15 -13.80
C VAL A 367 19.43 -22.63 -12.46
N GLU A 368 18.65 -23.39 -11.71
CA GLU A 368 19.15 -24.04 -10.50
C GLU A 368 20.30 -24.97 -10.83
N GLU A 369 21.25 -25.11 -9.89
CA GLU A 369 22.40 -25.97 -10.03
C GLU A 369 21.95 -27.43 -10.25
N GLN A 370 22.38 -28.01 -11.36
CA GLN A 370 22.01 -29.36 -11.75
C GLN A 370 23.10 -30.00 -12.63
N TRP A 371 23.13 -31.33 -12.63
CA TRP A 371 24.05 -32.06 -13.52
C TRP A 371 23.67 -31.85 -15.00
N GLY A 372 24.63 -31.82 -15.88
CA GLY A 372 24.41 -31.76 -17.34
C GLY A 372 24.14 -30.36 -17.91
N VAL A 373 24.01 -29.33 -17.05
CA VAL A 373 23.88 -27.94 -17.49
C VAL A 373 24.97 -27.09 -16.85
N PRO A 374 25.80 -26.39 -17.65
CA PRO A 374 26.82 -25.49 -17.08
C PRO A 374 26.21 -24.37 -16.28
N THR A 375 26.76 -24.09 -15.11
CA THR A 375 26.35 -22.95 -14.30
C THR A 375 26.80 -21.65 -14.97
N ARG A 376 25.85 -20.76 -15.29
CA ARG A 376 26.10 -19.40 -15.75
C ARG A 376 25.14 -18.44 -15.06
N HIS A 377 25.49 -17.18 -14.95
CA HIS A 377 24.58 -16.18 -14.45
C HIS A 377 23.48 -15.86 -15.47
N VAL A 378 22.33 -15.43 -14.95
CA VAL A 378 21.23 -14.89 -15.75
C VAL A 378 21.73 -13.67 -16.54
N ASP A 379 21.33 -13.58 -17.79
CA ASP A 379 21.68 -12.47 -18.67
C ASP A 379 20.45 -11.79 -19.29
N PHE A 380 20.70 -10.76 -20.08
CA PHE A 380 19.66 -10.00 -20.77
C PHE A 380 18.74 -10.89 -21.62
N PHE A 381 19.29 -11.89 -22.30
CA PHE A 381 18.51 -12.72 -23.24
C PHE A 381 17.61 -13.72 -22.53
N ASP A 382 17.98 -14.19 -21.34
CA ASP A 382 17.11 -15.02 -20.50
C ASP A 382 15.84 -14.25 -20.14
N VAL A 383 15.99 -13.04 -19.62
CA VAL A 383 14.86 -12.20 -19.18
C VAL A 383 14.09 -11.63 -20.39
N LYS A 384 14.77 -11.40 -21.52
CA LYS A 384 14.11 -11.03 -22.79
C LYS A 384 13.12 -12.12 -23.22
N MET A 385 13.50 -13.38 -23.14
CA MET A 385 12.61 -14.50 -23.44
C MET A 385 11.40 -14.54 -22.50
N ASP A 386 11.63 -14.28 -21.19
CA ASP A 386 10.56 -14.19 -20.21
C ASP A 386 9.57 -13.08 -20.59
N VAL A 387 10.07 -11.87 -20.94
CA VAL A 387 9.26 -10.74 -21.39
C VAL A 387 8.48 -11.07 -22.67
N GLU A 388 9.12 -11.67 -23.68
CA GLU A 388 8.47 -12.06 -24.93
C GLU A 388 7.32 -13.03 -24.68
N SER A 389 7.50 -14.00 -23.80
CA SER A 389 6.47 -14.98 -23.47
C SER A 389 5.28 -14.39 -22.69
N LEU A 390 5.48 -13.34 -21.90
CA LEU A 390 4.37 -12.60 -21.26
C LEU A 390 3.40 -11.98 -22.29
N PHE A 391 3.88 -11.59 -23.47
CA PHE A 391 3.04 -11.07 -24.53
C PHE A 391 2.37 -12.16 -25.39
N GLY A 392 2.76 -13.44 -25.21
CA GLY A 392 2.22 -14.58 -25.96
C GLY A 392 2.47 -14.44 -27.47
N ALA A 393 1.46 -14.60 -28.31
CA ALA A 393 1.61 -14.49 -29.78
C ALA A 393 2.17 -13.13 -30.23
N ARG A 394 1.89 -12.05 -29.50
CA ARG A 394 2.41 -10.69 -29.78
C ARG A 394 3.89 -10.52 -29.42
N GLY A 395 4.48 -11.45 -28.64
CA GLY A 395 5.89 -11.42 -28.28
C GLY A 395 6.83 -11.31 -29.49
N ARG A 396 6.48 -11.94 -30.62
CA ARG A 396 7.23 -11.85 -31.87
C ARG A 396 7.25 -10.45 -32.50
N ARG A 397 6.32 -9.58 -32.13
CA ARG A 397 6.25 -8.18 -32.61
C ARG A 397 7.01 -7.20 -31.73
N LEU A 398 7.47 -7.66 -30.57
CA LEU A 398 8.30 -6.83 -29.71
C LEU A 398 9.59 -6.43 -30.41
N ARG A 399 10.00 -5.19 -30.16
CA ARG A 399 11.31 -4.65 -30.55
C ARG A 399 12.01 -4.15 -29.30
N PHE A 400 13.28 -4.41 -29.21
CA PHE A 400 14.12 -4.00 -28.09
C PHE A 400 15.13 -2.98 -28.62
N GLU A 401 14.91 -1.72 -28.29
CA GLU A 401 15.72 -0.60 -28.76
C GLU A 401 16.66 -0.14 -27.66
N ALA A 402 17.97 -0.16 -27.94
CA ALA A 402 18.96 0.34 -26.98
C ALA A 402 18.63 1.79 -26.56
N ALA A 403 18.55 2.02 -25.28
CA ALA A 403 18.21 3.33 -24.72
C ALA A 403 18.73 3.48 -23.29
N ALA A 404 19.05 4.72 -22.92
CA ALA A 404 19.45 5.06 -21.57
C ALA A 404 18.26 5.09 -20.61
N HIS A 405 18.44 4.53 -19.43
CA HIS A 405 17.49 4.59 -18.32
C HIS A 405 18.28 4.70 -17.01
N PRO A 406 17.84 5.53 -16.02
CA PRO A 406 18.60 5.76 -14.78
C PRO A 406 18.96 4.50 -14.00
N ALA A 407 18.03 3.52 -13.97
CA ALA A 407 18.25 2.26 -13.29
C ALA A 407 19.14 1.27 -14.05
N LEU A 408 19.31 1.43 -15.37
CA LEU A 408 19.88 0.39 -16.24
C LEU A 408 21.31 0.69 -16.66
N HIS A 409 22.04 -0.38 -16.93
CA HIS A 409 23.40 -0.31 -17.49
C HIS A 409 23.38 0.41 -18.86
N PRO A 410 24.25 1.42 -19.10
CA PRO A 410 24.22 2.25 -20.30
C PRO A 410 24.30 1.47 -21.64
N GLY A 411 25.03 0.35 -21.66
CA GLY A 411 25.19 -0.49 -22.86
C GLY A 411 24.39 -1.78 -22.85
N ARG A 412 23.53 -2.04 -21.82
CA ARG A 412 22.76 -3.27 -21.67
C ARG A 412 21.33 -2.99 -21.20
N GLY A 413 20.79 -1.86 -21.61
CA GLY A 413 19.43 -1.43 -21.37
C GLY A 413 18.67 -1.17 -22.66
N ALA A 414 17.39 -1.47 -22.70
CA ALA A 414 16.55 -1.29 -23.87
C ALA A 414 15.11 -0.85 -23.48
N ARG A 415 14.51 -0.06 -24.34
CA ARG A 415 13.06 0.14 -24.36
C ARG A 415 12.42 -1.09 -24.99
N VAL A 416 11.30 -1.53 -24.41
CA VAL A 416 10.43 -2.54 -24.99
C VAL A 416 9.35 -1.85 -25.81
N MET A 417 9.36 -2.10 -27.12
CA MET A 417 8.43 -1.49 -28.07
C MET A 417 7.46 -2.54 -28.59
N LEU A 418 6.18 -2.21 -28.68
CA LEU A 418 5.17 -3.03 -29.34
C LEU A 418 4.46 -2.17 -30.38
N ASP A 419 4.55 -2.54 -31.65
CA ASP A 419 3.93 -1.81 -32.77
C ASP A 419 4.25 -0.29 -32.78
N GLY A 420 5.51 0.04 -32.51
CA GLY A 420 6.00 1.42 -32.46
C GLY A 420 5.67 2.21 -31.19
N LYS A 421 4.96 1.60 -30.21
CA LYS A 421 4.65 2.22 -28.92
C LYS A 421 5.55 1.61 -27.83
N GLN A 422 6.15 2.45 -27.00
CA GLN A 422 6.89 1.98 -25.85
C GLN A 422 5.92 1.38 -24.82
N VAL A 423 6.19 0.15 -24.37
CA VAL A 423 5.41 -0.60 -23.40
C VAL A 423 6.21 -0.99 -22.15
N GLY A 424 7.48 -0.61 -22.09
CA GLY A 424 8.29 -0.85 -20.90
C GLY A 424 9.79 -0.73 -21.13
N TRP A 425 10.52 -1.29 -20.16
CA TRP A 425 11.98 -1.32 -20.10
C TRP A 425 12.50 -2.70 -19.71
N ILE A 426 13.70 -3.03 -20.17
CA ILE A 426 14.45 -4.23 -19.78
C ILE A 426 15.94 -3.92 -19.79
N GLY A 427 16.71 -4.48 -18.87
CA GLY A 427 18.18 -4.39 -18.90
C GLY A 427 18.84 -4.89 -17.63
N GLU A 428 20.17 -4.95 -17.67
CA GLU A 428 20.95 -5.14 -16.45
C GLU A 428 20.86 -3.90 -15.58
N LEU A 429 20.81 -4.09 -14.27
CA LEU A 429 20.89 -2.98 -13.31
C LEU A 429 22.20 -2.21 -13.50
N HIS A 430 22.15 -0.90 -13.37
CA HIS A 430 23.35 -0.06 -13.48
C HIS A 430 24.40 -0.49 -12.46
N PRO A 431 25.68 -0.63 -12.83
CA PRO A 431 26.76 -1.11 -11.94
C PRO A 431 26.85 -0.31 -10.63
N ARG A 432 26.61 1.00 -10.68
CA ARG A 432 26.57 1.87 -9.49
C ARG A 432 25.54 1.40 -8.46
N TRP A 433 24.36 1.03 -8.92
CA TRP A 433 23.28 0.56 -8.02
C TRP A 433 23.54 -0.86 -7.52
N ALA A 434 24.10 -1.72 -8.35
CA ALA A 434 24.53 -3.07 -7.94
C ALA A 434 25.60 -2.99 -6.84
N GLN A 435 26.57 -2.11 -6.98
CA GLN A 435 27.61 -1.85 -5.98
C GLN A 435 27.01 -1.26 -4.69
N GLN A 436 26.12 -0.27 -4.78
CA GLN A 436 25.46 0.33 -3.61
C GLN A 436 24.59 -0.68 -2.86
N ALA A 437 24.00 -1.63 -3.56
CA ALA A 437 23.24 -2.73 -2.99
C ALA A 437 24.09 -3.91 -2.50
N ASP A 438 25.42 -3.83 -2.61
CA ASP A 438 26.39 -4.88 -2.25
C ASP A 438 26.08 -6.23 -2.94
N LEU A 439 25.76 -6.16 -4.23
CA LEU A 439 25.46 -7.34 -5.04
C LEU A 439 26.71 -7.76 -5.84
N ALA A 440 27.06 -9.04 -5.76
CA ALA A 440 28.21 -9.62 -6.49
C ALA A 440 28.05 -9.51 -8.02
N HIS A 441 26.82 -9.50 -8.51
CA HIS A 441 26.48 -9.39 -9.93
C HIS A 441 25.27 -8.49 -10.09
N ALA A 442 25.19 -7.78 -11.21
CA ALA A 442 24.02 -6.98 -11.53
C ALA A 442 22.81 -7.88 -11.86
N PRO A 443 21.65 -7.69 -11.24
CA PRO A 443 20.42 -8.36 -11.68
C PRO A 443 19.96 -7.83 -13.04
N VAL A 444 19.22 -8.64 -13.78
CA VAL A 444 18.46 -8.19 -14.95
C VAL A 444 17.05 -7.88 -14.51
N VAL A 445 16.56 -6.69 -14.85
CA VAL A 445 15.25 -6.20 -14.45
C VAL A 445 14.41 -5.83 -15.67
N PHE A 446 13.09 -5.92 -15.53
CA PHE A 446 12.14 -5.39 -16.49
C PHE A 446 10.98 -4.69 -15.78
N GLU A 447 10.35 -3.74 -16.47
CA GLU A 447 9.11 -3.07 -16.02
C GLU A 447 8.23 -2.80 -17.24
N LEU A 448 6.99 -3.30 -17.22
CA LEU A 448 6.07 -3.33 -18.35
C LEU A 448 4.72 -2.72 -17.99
N ASP A 449 4.07 -2.10 -18.97
CA ASP A 449 2.70 -1.59 -18.84
C ASP A 449 1.71 -2.75 -18.83
N VAL A 450 0.91 -2.85 -17.76
CA VAL A 450 -0.10 -3.91 -17.61
C VAL A 450 -1.19 -3.80 -18.67
N ASP A 451 -1.55 -2.58 -19.09
CA ASP A 451 -2.54 -2.39 -20.15
C ASP A 451 -2.10 -3.07 -21.46
N ALA A 452 -0.82 -2.88 -21.84
CA ALA A 452 -0.26 -3.54 -23.02
C ALA A 452 -0.19 -5.06 -22.88
N LEU A 453 0.09 -5.57 -21.68
CA LEU A 453 0.09 -7.01 -21.39
C LEU A 453 -1.31 -7.62 -21.37
N SER A 454 -2.31 -6.85 -20.94
CA SER A 454 -3.69 -7.30 -20.80
C SER A 454 -4.40 -7.47 -22.14
N GLU A 455 -3.96 -6.78 -23.16
CA GLU A 455 -4.49 -6.96 -24.51
C GLU A 455 -3.96 -8.28 -25.11
N GLY A 456 -4.80 -9.02 -25.78
CA GLY A 456 -4.47 -10.25 -26.49
C GLY A 456 -4.90 -10.17 -27.96
N GLU A 457 -4.71 -11.27 -28.65
CA GLU A 457 -5.22 -11.46 -30.02
C GLU A 457 -5.97 -12.79 -30.10
N LEU A 458 -7.03 -12.82 -30.88
CA LEU A 458 -7.69 -14.09 -31.17
C LEU A 458 -6.77 -14.94 -32.02
N PRO A 459 -6.61 -16.23 -31.67
CA PRO A 459 -5.85 -17.17 -32.48
C PRO A 459 -6.45 -17.24 -33.90
N GLN A 460 -5.62 -17.07 -34.90
CA GLN A 460 -6.01 -17.25 -36.29
C GLN A 460 -5.57 -18.64 -36.73
N VAL A 461 -6.53 -19.42 -37.21
CA VAL A 461 -6.25 -20.73 -37.81
C VAL A 461 -5.60 -20.53 -39.17
N ARG A 462 -4.46 -21.17 -39.38
CA ARG A 462 -3.79 -21.29 -40.68
C ARG A 462 -3.87 -22.74 -41.12
N GLU A 463 -3.95 -22.93 -42.42
CA GLU A 463 -3.89 -24.27 -42.97
C GLU A 463 -2.51 -24.90 -42.70
N LEU A 464 -2.52 -26.12 -42.20
CA LEU A 464 -1.31 -26.86 -41.91
C LEU A 464 -0.82 -27.56 -43.19
N SER A 465 0.36 -27.24 -43.63
CA SER A 465 0.99 -27.91 -44.75
C SER A 465 1.21 -29.40 -44.45
N ARG A 466 1.01 -30.25 -45.47
CA ARG A 466 1.34 -31.67 -45.44
C ARG A 466 2.67 -31.97 -46.10
N GLN A 467 3.35 -30.95 -46.64
CA GLN A 467 4.63 -31.09 -47.32
C GLN A 467 5.78 -31.11 -46.29
N PRO A 468 6.92 -31.75 -46.59
CA PRO A 468 8.07 -31.74 -45.70
C PRO A 468 8.68 -30.35 -45.56
N VAL A 469 9.12 -30.02 -44.36
CA VAL A 469 9.90 -28.81 -44.08
C VAL A 469 11.34 -29.00 -44.53
N VAL A 470 11.86 -28.03 -45.26
CA VAL A 470 13.28 -27.96 -45.63
C VAL A 470 13.99 -26.94 -44.77
N VAL A 471 15.10 -27.32 -44.13
CA VAL A 471 15.88 -26.43 -43.28
C VAL A 471 17.20 -26.09 -43.97
N ARG A 472 17.53 -24.79 -44.02
CA ARG A 472 18.81 -24.31 -44.60
C ARG A 472 19.42 -23.23 -43.74
N ASP A 473 20.73 -23.20 -43.68
CA ASP A 473 21.53 -22.23 -42.95
C ASP A 473 22.22 -21.27 -43.92
N LEU A 474 22.32 -20.01 -43.50
CA LEU A 474 23.02 -18.95 -44.22
C LEU A 474 23.86 -18.14 -43.23
N ALA A 475 25.16 -18.14 -43.38
CA ALA A 475 26.08 -17.36 -42.55
C ALA A 475 26.58 -16.12 -43.32
N LEU A 476 26.49 -14.96 -42.72
CA LEU A 476 26.82 -13.69 -43.33
C LEU A 476 27.72 -12.85 -42.42
N TRP A 477 28.73 -12.21 -42.99
CA TRP A 477 29.48 -11.14 -42.34
C TRP A 477 28.75 -9.82 -42.50
N VAL A 478 28.68 -9.07 -41.42
CA VAL A 478 28.08 -7.73 -41.37
C VAL A 478 28.87 -6.83 -40.42
N ASP A 479 28.76 -5.53 -40.58
CA ASP A 479 29.32 -4.57 -39.62
C ASP A 479 28.78 -4.81 -38.19
N GLU A 480 29.60 -4.54 -37.18
CA GLU A 480 29.22 -4.79 -35.77
C GLU A 480 27.93 -4.05 -35.36
N ASP A 481 27.65 -2.88 -35.95
CA ASP A 481 26.47 -2.08 -35.66
C ASP A 481 25.17 -2.62 -36.26
N VAL A 482 25.24 -3.54 -37.23
CA VAL A 482 24.07 -4.17 -37.84
C VAL A 482 23.41 -5.10 -36.85
N THR A 483 22.17 -4.82 -36.46
CA THR A 483 21.43 -5.64 -35.48
C THR A 483 20.84 -6.89 -36.13
N VAL A 484 20.73 -7.99 -35.39
CA VAL A 484 19.98 -9.17 -35.82
C VAL A 484 18.54 -8.81 -36.20
N GLN A 485 17.93 -7.90 -35.44
CA GLN A 485 16.55 -7.48 -35.69
C GLN A 485 16.39 -6.77 -37.04
N SER A 486 17.32 -5.89 -37.43
CA SER A 486 17.26 -5.22 -38.72
C SER A 486 17.36 -6.19 -39.89
N MET A 487 18.19 -7.24 -39.75
CA MET A 487 18.29 -8.29 -40.75
C MET A 487 17.00 -9.12 -40.85
N LEU A 488 16.43 -9.53 -39.71
CA LEU A 488 15.14 -10.24 -39.69
C LEU A 488 13.99 -9.39 -40.27
N ASP A 489 13.98 -8.09 -40.02
CA ASP A 489 13.02 -7.17 -40.60
C ASP A 489 13.16 -7.05 -42.11
N THR A 490 14.41 -7.07 -42.62
CA THR A 490 14.69 -7.11 -44.06
C THR A 490 14.20 -8.42 -44.70
N VAL A 491 14.43 -9.57 -44.05
CA VAL A 491 13.87 -10.86 -44.49
C VAL A 491 12.34 -10.83 -44.53
N ALA A 492 11.71 -10.33 -43.48
CA ALA A 492 10.24 -10.22 -43.40
C ALA A 492 9.66 -9.29 -44.47
N ALA A 493 10.34 -8.17 -44.76
CA ALA A 493 9.96 -7.25 -45.82
C ALA A 493 10.11 -7.91 -47.21
N ALA A 494 11.20 -8.63 -47.45
CA ALA A 494 11.40 -9.38 -48.69
C ALA A 494 10.33 -10.47 -48.91
N VAL A 495 10.02 -11.25 -47.87
CA VAL A 495 8.93 -12.26 -47.90
C VAL A 495 7.59 -11.64 -48.24
N LYS A 496 7.32 -10.44 -47.71
CA LYS A 496 6.05 -9.71 -47.97
C LYS A 496 5.99 -9.15 -49.40
N ALA A 497 7.13 -8.76 -49.96
CA ALA A 497 7.23 -8.15 -51.28
C ALA A 497 7.29 -9.13 -52.42
N ASP A 498 7.85 -10.33 -52.22
CA ASP A 498 8.08 -11.36 -53.23
C ASP A 498 7.30 -12.64 -52.91
N ALA A 499 6.28 -12.93 -53.75
CA ALA A 499 5.48 -14.16 -53.63
C ALA A 499 6.32 -15.44 -53.72
N GLN A 500 7.51 -15.40 -54.34
CA GLN A 500 8.41 -16.53 -54.43
C GLN A 500 9.02 -16.86 -53.04
N LEU A 501 9.07 -15.92 -52.13
CA LEU A 501 9.54 -16.09 -50.77
C LEU A 501 8.43 -16.50 -49.78
N ALA A 502 7.19 -16.65 -50.21
CA ALA A 502 6.07 -17.07 -49.34
C ALA A 502 6.30 -18.44 -48.69
N VAL A 503 7.22 -19.25 -49.21
CA VAL A 503 7.63 -20.54 -48.63
C VAL A 503 8.47 -20.38 -47.34
N VAL A 504 8.97 -19.19 -47.01
CA VAL A 504 9.72 -18.93 -45.79
C VAL A 504 8.77 -18.88 -44.61
N GLN A 505 8.78 -19.89 -43.76
CA GLN A 505 7.92 -20.01 -42.61
C GLN A 505 8.50 -19.34 -41.35
N ASP A 506 9.82 -19.46 -41.18
CA ASP A 506 10.53 -18.87 -40.02
C ASP A 506 12.01 -18.61 -40.37
N ALA A 507 12.61 -17.65 -39.69
CA ALA A 507 14.02 -17.34 -39.78
C ALA A 507 14.56 -17.00 -38.39
N ARG A 508 15.65 -17.63 -37.96
CA ARG A 508 16.25 -17.39 -36.64
C ARG A 508 17.75 -17.33 -36.72
N VAL A 509 18.35 -16.43 -35.94
CA VAL A 509 19.80 -16.49 -35.70
C VAL A 509 20.07 -17.62 -34.71
N PHE A 510 21.08 -18.44 -34.99
CA PHE A 510 21.49 -19.52 -34.10
C PHE A 510 22.96 -19.44 -33.68
N ASP A 511 23.78 -18.65 -34.39
CA ASP A 511 25.17 -18.42 -34.02
C ASP A 511 25.59 -16.98 -34.34
N VAL A 512 26.41 -16.43 -33.44
CA VAL A 512 27.01 -15.09 -33.55
C VAL A 512 28.49 -15.24 -33.28
N TRP A 513 29.30 -15.13 -34.33
CA TRP A 513 30.73 -15.28 -34.21
C TRP A 513 31.45 -13.95 -34.45
N ARG A 514 32.49 -13.69 -33.68
CA ARG A 514 33.38 -12.54 -33.80
C ARG A 514 34.81 -13.01 -33.82
N ASP A 515 35.65 -12.39 -34.67
CA ASP A 515 37.08 -12.61 -34.58
C ASP A 515 37.62 -12.18 -33.23
N LYS A 516 38.61 -12.91 -32.72
CA LYS A 516 39.29 -12.46 -31.49
C LYS A 516 40.01 -11.16 -31.82
N ALA A 517 39.70 -10.12 -31.09
CA ALA A 517 40.37 -8.82 -31.20
C ALA A 517 41.89 -9.02 -31.09
N GLN A 518 42.61 -8.64 -32.13
CA GLN A 518 44.07 -8.54 -32.08
C GLN A 518 44.42 -7.14 -31.59
N GLY A 519 44.72 -7.03 -30.30
CA GLY A 519 45.01 -5.73 -29.66
C GLY A 519 43.81 -4.96 -29.18
N SER A 520 43.92 -3.63 -29.03
CA SER A 520 42.90 -2.72 -28.48
C SER A 520 41.91 -2.21 -29.54
N GLU A 521 41.94 -2.70 -30.77
CA GLU A 521 41.00 -2.26 -31.81
C GLU A 521 39.64 -2.95 -31.66
N PRO A 522 38.51 -2.20 -31.79
CA PRO A 522 37.18 -2.79 -31.75
C PRO A 522 37.00 -3.72 -32.97
N VAL A 523 36.30 -4.83 -32.78
CA VAL A 523 35.92 -5.74 -33.85
C VAL A 523 34.96 -5.00 -34.78
N ALA A 524 35.39 -4.79 -36.04
CA ALA A 524 34.60 -4.03 -37.00
C ALA A 524 33.43 -4.82 -37.62
N GLU A 525 33.51 -6.15 -37.59
CA GLU A 525 32.55 -7.05 -38.23
C GLU A 525 32.23 -8.26 -37.33
N LYS A 526 31.02 -8.78 -37.51
CA LYS A 526 30.57 -10.04 -36.94
C LYS A 526 29.94 -10.93 -37.98
N SER A 527 30.00 -12.24 -37.76
CA SER A 527 29.31 -13.22 -38.58
C SER A 527 28.02 -13.64 -37.86
N LEU A 528 26.89 -13.53 -38.55
CA LEU A 528 25.59 -13.97 -38.11
C LEU A 528 25.16 -15.19 -38.93
N ALA A 529 24.85 -16.30 -38.26
CA ALA A 529 24.33 -17.49 -38.91
C ALA A 529 22.83 -17.62 -38.65
N PHE A 530 22.07 -17.57 -39.73
CA PHE A 530 20.62 -17.71 -39.74
C PHE A 530 20.21 -19.08 -40.21
N ARG A 531 19.17 -19.62 -39.59
CA ARG A 531 18.47 -20.82 -40.00
C ARG A 531 17.10 -20.46 -40.54
N PHE A 532 16.75 -20.96 -41.70
CA PHE A 532 15.51 -20.76 -42.39
C PHE A 532 14.71 -22.06 -42.44
N TRP A 533 13.43 -22.00 -42.13
CA TRP A 533 12.48 -23.09 -42.31
C TRP A 533 11.62 -22.73 -43.53
N LEU A 534 11.73 -23.57 -44.56
CA LEU A 534 11.06 -23.40 -45.84
C LEU A 534 10.02 -24.49 -46.03
N GLN A 535 8.80 -24.14 -46.37
CA GLN A 535 7.71 -25.09 -46.58
C GLN A 535 6.65 -24.45 -47.49
N ASP A 536 6.21 -25.18 -48.49
CA ASP A 536 5.06 -24.83 -49.31
C ASP A 536 3.81 -25.55 -48.79
N THR A 537 2.63 -25.07 -49.08
CA THR A 537 1.37 -25.69 -48.66
C THR A 537 0.87 -26.73 -49.63
N GLU A 538 1.25 -26.64 -50.92
CA GLU A 538 0.70 -27.46 -51.99
C GLU A 538 1.69 -28.46 -52.54
N VAL A 539 2.97 -28.07 -52.69
CA VAL A 539 4.00 -28.89 -53.36
C VAL A 539 5.24 -29.12 -52.48
N THR A 540 5.90 -30.27 -52.70
CA THR A 540 7.21 -30.50 -52.07
C THR A 540 8.24 -29.61 -52.74
N LEU A 541 9.05 -28.88 -51.94
CA LEU A 541 10.12 -28.01 -52.48
C LEU A 541 11.27 -28.85 -53.05
N ASP A 542 11.64 -28.56 -54.27
CA ASP A 542 12.84 -29.09 -54.89
C ASP A 542 14.09 -28.24 -54.56
N GLU A 543 15.28 -28.75 -54.81
CA GLU A 543 16.54 -28.08 -54.48
C GLU A 543 16.72 -26.78 -55.26
N ALA A 544 16.22 -26.69 -56.51
CA ALA A 544 16.30 -25.47 -57.32
C ALA A 544 15.48 -24.34 -56.73
N ARG A 545 14.29 -24.64 -56.28
CA ARG A 545 13.39 -23.70 -55.61
C ARG A 545 13.96 -23.20 -54.28
N VAL A 546 14.55 -24.12 -53.49
CA VAL A 546 15.20 -23.79 -52.23
C VAL A 546 16.41 -22.89 -52.45
N ALA A 547 17.24 -23.20 -53.44
CA ALA A 547 18.41 -22.40 -53.79
C ALA A 547 18.03 -20.99 -54.28
N ASP A 548 17.01 -20.84 -55.14
CA ASP A 548 16.48 -19.55 -55.60
C ASP A 548 15.96 -18.71 -54.42
N CYS A 549 15.20 -19.31 -53.51
CA CYS A 549 14.70 -18.65 -52.33
C CYS A 549 15.83 -18.07 -51.45
N LEU A 550 16.85 -18.85 -51.14
CA LEU A 550 18.01 -18.39 -50.36
C LEU A 550 18.84 -17.32 -51.10
N ALA A 551 18.97 -17.42 -52.43
CA ALA A 551 19.66 -16.41 -53.23
C ALA A 551 18.96 -15.05 -53.14
N ARG A 552 17.64 -15.02 -53.27
CA ARG A 552 16.83 -13.79 -53.14
C ARG A 552 16.91 -13.18 -51.72
N ILE A 553 16.83 -14.01 -50.68
CA ILE A 553 17.00 -13.54 -49.28
C ILE A 553 18.41 -12.94 -49.12
N LYS A 554 19.45 -13.62 -49.62
CA LYS A 554 20.82 -13.12 -49.57
C LYS A 554 20.96 -11.79 -50.30
N GLU A 555 20.44 -11.67 -51.51
CA GLU A 555 20.44 -10.42 -52.29
C GLU A 555 19.79 -9.27 -51.49
N ALA A 556 18.64 -9.50 -50.88
CA ALA A 556 17.97 -8.49 -50.06
C ALA A 556 18.83 -8.04 -48.87
N LEU A 557 19.49 -9.00 -48.18
CA LEU A 557 20.38 -8.72 -47.06
C LEU A 557 21.67 -8.00 -47.48
N VAL A 558 22.23 -8.37 -48.62
CA VAL A 558 23.40 -7.67 -49.22
C VAL A 558 23.05 -6.24 -49.58
N ALA A 559 21.91 -6.05 -50.23
CA ALA A 559 21.44 -4.69 -50.66
C ALA A 559 21.18 -3.78 -49.48
N ALA A 560 20.57 -4.31 -48.38
CA ALA A 560 20.15 -3.49 -47.24
C ALA A 560 21.29 -3.26 -46.22
N HIS A 561 22.21 -4.21 -46.05
CA HIS A 561 23.17 -4.20 -44.94
C HIS A 561 24.62 -4.38 -45.38
N GLY A 562 24.91 -4.43 -46.69
CA GLY A 562 26.25 -4.70 -47.17
C GLY A 562 26.80 -6.11 -46.79
N ALA A 563 25.88 -7.02 -46.47
CA ALA A 563 26.22 -8.34 -45.96
C ALA A 563 27.07 -9.15 -46.97
N ARG A 564 28.04 -9.92 -46.46
CA ARG A 564 28.91 -10.78 -47.29
C ARG A 564 28.78 -12.24 -46.83
N GLN A 565 28.65 -13.18 -47.75
CA GLN A 565 28.53 -14.58 -47.37
C GLN A 565 29.84 -15.04 -46.72
N ARG A 566 29.70 -15.74 -45.58
CA ARG A 566 30.81 -16.47 -44.98
C ARG A 566 31.04 -17.74 -45.79
N GLY A 567 32.28 -17.91 -46.33
CA GLY A 567 32.67 -19.06 -47.10
C GLY A 567 32.81 -20.35 -46.29
#